data_19ea85bcd3faa0cd971eb254e9ec475c
#
_entry.id   19ea85bcd3faa0cd971eb254e9ec475c
#
_cell.length_a   1.000
_cell.length_b   1.000
_cell.length_c   1.000
_cell.angle_alpha   90.00
_cell.angle_beta   90.00
_cell.angle_gamma   90.00
#
_symmetry.space_group_name_H-M   'P 1'
#
loop_
_entity.id
_entity.type
_entity.pdbx_description
1 polymer ?
#
loop_
_entity_poly.entity_id
_entity_poly.type
_entity_poly.pdbx_seq_one_letter_code
_entity_poly.pdbx_strand_id
1 'polypeptide(L)'
;MKSTPKSFMTRTLMASAVAFALIAPAAHAGAIHDANLFTTNFPGNDDGSTALQALGFGINFNGVNYSSAYVNNNGNITFTTPLGTFTPFGITGGSLPMLAPFFADVDTRTGATTHYGTATLNGHNVFGVNWIDVGYFSRHTDKLNSFQLIVTDRTDTGAGNFDFEFNYDTINWETGDASGGSGGFGGTPAHAGWTNGAGSFFEFAGSGVTRSFEDTNPTTGLIHGRRLSDTDGQYIFQVRNGRVQPPNPGNDVPEPASLALLGIGLAGLGAVRRRKVAK
;
A
#
# COMPACT_ATOMS: atom_id res chain seq x y z
N MET A 1 -42.46 20.88 -77.25
CA MET A 1 -42.23 21.19 -75.82
C MET A 1 -41.71 19.92 -75.11
N LYS A 2 -40.45 19.85 -74.85
CA LYS A 2 -39.84 18.70 -74.14
C LYS A 2 -39.45 19.19 -72.76
N SER A 3 -40.04 18.61 -71.70
CA SER A 3 -39.73 18.87 -70.33
C SER A 3 -38.64 17.89 -69.85
N THR A 4 -37.50 18.41 -69.33
CA THR A 4 -36.43 17.65 -68.68
C THR A 4 -36.75 17.44 -67.20
N PRO A 5 -36.53 16.26 -66.65
CA PRO A 5 -36.69 16.04 -65.22
C PRO A 5 -35.43 16.50 -64.47
N LYS A 6 -35.60 17.25 -63.36
CA LYS A 6 -34.57 17.64 -62.44
C LYS A 6 -34.23 16.48 -61.49
N SER A 7 -32.99 16.03 -61.54
CA SER A 7 -32.46 15.03 -60.59
C SER A 7 -32.27 15.70 -59.22
N PHE A 8 -32.92 15.16 -58.18
CA PHE A 8 -32.67 15.50 -56.77
C PHE A 8 -31.54 14.62 -56.24
N MET A 9 -30.40 15.25 -55.93
CA MET A 9 -29.25 14.60 -55.34
C MET A 9 -29.40 14.62 -53.84
N THR A 10 -29.83 13.49 -53.23
CA THR A 10 -29.95 13.33 -51.79
C THR A 10 -28.54 13.16 -51.18
N ARG A 11 -28.06 14.15 -50.44
CA ARG A 11 -26.83 14.07 -49.67
C ARG A 11 -27.11 13.39 -48.34
N THR A 12 -26.67 12.14 -48.18
CA THR A 12 -26.69 11.42 -46.90
C THR A 12 -25.55 11.95 -46.02
N LEU A 13 -25.92 12.70 -44.99
CA LEU A 13 -24.97 13.05 -43.91
C LEU A 13 -24.76 11.80 -43.02
N MET A 14 -23.57 11.22 -43.07
CA MET A 14 -23.14 10.25 -42.05
C MET A 14 -22.69 11.03 -40.80
N ALA A 15 -23.51 11.00 -39.76
CA ALA A 15 -23.14 11.47 -38.43
C ALA A 15 -22.27 10.39 -37.77
N SER A 16 -20.98 10.66 -37.62
CA SER A 16 -20.08 9.83 -36.83
C SER A 16 -20.30 10.14 -35.34
N ALA A 17 -21.01 9.27 -34.63
CA ALA A 17 -21.10 9.34 -33.17
C ALA A 17 -19.77 8.88 -32.57
N VAL A 18 -19.00 9.81 -32.04
CA VAL A 18 -17.86 9.52 -31.20
C VAL A 18 -18.38 9.21 -29.80
N ALA A 19 -18.41 7.94 -29.44
CA ALA A 19 -18.72 7.53 -28.07
C ALA A 19 -17.53 7.90 -27.17
N PHE A 20 -17.67 8.94 -26.36
CA PHE A 20 -16.81 9.19 -25.21
C PHE A 20 -17.15 8.15 -24.15
N ALA A 21 -16.32 7.13 -23.99
CA ALA A 21 -16.35 6.29 -22.82
C ALA A 21 -15.89 7.16 -21.61
N LEU A 22 -16.85 7.54 -20.77
CA LEU A 22 -16.56 8.10 -19.47
C LEU A 22 -15.89 6.98 -18.65
N ILE A 23 -14.56 7.05 -18.49
CA ILE A 23 -13.86 6.25 -17.52
C ILE A 23 -14.24 6.88 -16.16
N ALA A 24 -15.25 6.29 -15.50
CA ALA A 24 -15.50 6.60 -14.11
C ALA A 24 -14.24 6.21 -13.31
N PRO A 25 -13.73 7.07 -12.43
CA PRO A 25 -12.69 6.63 -11.52
C PRO A 25 -13.23 5.42 -10.77
N ALA A 26 -12.48 4.32 -10.76
CA ALA A 26 -12.79 3.19 -9.92
C ALA A 26 -12.83 3.72 -8.48
N ALA A 27 -13.95 3.52 -7.78
CA ALA A 27 -13.98 3.74 -6.34
C ALA A 27 -13.00 2.72 -5.76
N HIS A 28 -11.85 3.17 -5.27
CA HIS A 28 -10.96 2.34 -4.49
C HIS A 28 -11.71 1.94 -3.22
N ALA A 29 -12.06 0.66 -3.10
CA ALA A 29 -12.32 0.11 -1.78
C ALA A 29 -10.97 0.17 -1.06
N GLY A 30 -10.87 0.94 0.03
CA GLY A 30 -9.63 1.12 0.77
C GLY A 30 -9.06 -0.25 1.15
N ALA A 31 -7.74 -0.39 1.11
CA ALA A 31 -7.06 -1.63 1.46
C ALA A 31 -7.17 -1.97 2.96
N ILE A 32 -7.52 -0.98 3.78
CA ILE A 32 -7.67 -1.15 5.24
C ILE A 32 -8.90 -2.00 5.54
N HIS A 33 -8.70 -3.10 6.23
CA HIS A 33 -9.79 -3.88 6.85
C HIS A 33 -10.48 -3.04 7.93
N ASP A 34 -11.67 -3.47 8.37
CA ASP A 34 -12.46 -2.74 9.37
C ASP A 34 -11.56 -2.16 10.48
N ALA A 35 -11.52 -0.83 10.56
CA ALA A 35 -10.71 -0.11 11.55
C ALA A 35 -11.10 -0.43 13.00
N ASN A 36 -12.30 -0.96 13.24
CA ASN A 36 -12.77 -1.40 14.54
C ASN A 36 -12.33 -2.83 14.91
N LEU A 37 -11.61 -3.52 14.04
CA LEU A 37 -11.12 -4.88 14.27
C LEU A 37 -10.15 -4.95 15.47
N PHE A 38 -9.35 -3.91 15.67
CA PHE A 38 -8.38 -3.79 16.76
C PHE A 38 -8.77 -2.66 17.70
N THR A 39 -9.14 -2.97 18.94
CA THR A 39 -9.81 -2.04 19.85
C THR A 39 -8.97 -1.55 21.04
N THR A 40 -7.77 -2.13 21.24
CA THR A 40 -6.90 -1.67 22.32
C THR A 40 -6.28 -0.33 21.94
N ASN A 41 -6.62 0.71 22.70
CA ASN A 41 -6.08 2.05 22.45
C ASN A 41 -4.61 2.12 22.89
N PHE A 42 -3.74 2.59 22.01
CA PHE A 42 -2.41 3.06 22.36
C PHE A 42 -2.51 4.57 22.61
N PRO A 43 -2.42 5.03 23.87
CA PRO A 43 -2.62 6.44 24.19
C PRO A 43 -1.75 7.36 23.35
N GLY A 44 -2.32 8.53 22.99
CA GLY A 44 -1.63 9.52 22.19
C GLY A 44 -0.26 9.89 22.72
N ASN A 45 0.74 9.77 21.89
CA ASN A 45 2.14 10.01 22.20
C ASN A 45 2.91 10.43 20.93
N ASP A 46 4.20 10.59 21.05
CA ASP A 46 5.10 10.97 19.96
C ASP A 46 6.02 9.79 19.60
N ASP A 47 7.02 9.51 20.43
CA ASP A 47 8.02 8.48 20.18
C ASP A 47 7.85 7.25 21.07
N GLY A 48 6.65 7.01 21.58
CA GLY A 48 6.37 5.93 22.51
C GLY A 48 6.28 4.56 21.86
N SER A 49 6.46 3.55 22.72
CA SER A 49 6.20 2.15 22.40
C SER A 49 5.30 1.54 23.47
N THR A 50 4.48 0.56 23.09
CA THR A 50 3.76 -0.22 24.08
C THR A 50 4.73 -1.07 24.93
N ALA A 51 4.26 -1.61 26.04
CA ALA A 51 4.87 -2.82 26.60
C ALA A 51 4.80 -3.96 25.57
N LEU A 52 5.52 -5.04 25.82
CA LEU A 52 5.50 -6.22 24.95
C LEU A 52 4.08 -6.80 24.88
N GLN A 53 3.50 -6.87 23.69
CA GLN A 53 2.14 -7.33 23.42
C GLN A 53 2.13 -8.73 22.84
N ALA A 54 1.28 -9.63 23.37
CA ALA A 54 1.13 -10.97 22.83
C ALA A 54 0.45 -10.93 21.45
N LEU A 55 1.00 -11.67 20.48
CA LEU A 55 0.38 -11.85 19.16
C LEU A 55 -0.85 -12.75 19.21
N GLY A 56 -0.96 -13.62 20.22
CA GLY A 56 -1.98 -14.65 20.33
C GLY A 56 -1.61 -15.98 19.66
N PHE A 57 -0.52 -16.03 18.93
CA PHE A 57 0.04 -17.20 18.24
C PHE A 57 1.57 -17.08 18.12
N GLY A 58 2.22 -18.17 17.74
CA GLY A 58 3.67 -18.19 17.51
C GLY A 58 3.99 -18.03 16.03
N ILE A 59 5.00 -17.23 15.72
CA ILE A 59 5.53 -17.06 14.36
C ILE A 59 7.00 -17.46 14.31
N ASN A 60 7.45 -17.99 13.20
CA ASN A 60 8.88 -18.21 12.93
C ASN A 60 9.33 -17.21 11.86
N PHE A 61 10.21 -16.30 12.24
CA PHE A 61 10.79 -15.32 11.34
C PHE A 61 12.29 -15.53 11.22
N ASN A 62 12.71 -16.13 10.11
CA ASN A 62 14.09 -16.53 9.81
C ASN A 62 14.75 -17.44 10.88
N GLY A 63 14.01 -18.45 11.35
CA GLY A 63 14.51 -19.41 12.32
C GLY A 63 14.40 -18.98 13.78
N VAL A 64 13.97 -17.73 14.04
CA VAL A 64 13.68 -17.22 15.38
C VAL A 64 12.18 -17.21 15.62
N ASN A 65 11.75 -17.78 16.75
CA ASN A 65 10.34 -17.82 17.13
C ASN A 65 9.96 -16.60 17.96
N TYR A 66 8.86 -15.95 17.59
CA TYR A 66 8.28 -14.84 18.33
C TYR A 66 6.81 -15.16 18.64
N SER A 67 6.33 -14.70 19.79
CA SER A 67 4.91 -14.75 20.18
C SER A 67 4.41 -13.40 20.65
N SER A 68 5.24 -12.38 20.56
CA SER A 68 4.94 -11.03 21.05
C SER A 68 5.72 -9.99 20.26
N ALA A 69 5.22 -8.74 20.26
CA ALA A 69 5.85 -7.59 19.62
C ALA A 69 5.63 -6.32 20.42
N TYR A 70 6.47 -5.32 20.19
CA TYR A 70 6.26 -3.93 20.61
C TYR A 70 5.55 -3.19 19.47
N VAL A 71 4.48 -2.46 19.77
CA VAL A 71 3.88 -1.50 18.85
C VAL A 71 4.55 -0.15 19.09
N ASN A 72 5.15 0.40 18.08
CA ASN A 72 5.85 1.68 18.12
C ASN A 72 5.00 2.76 17.45
N ASN A 73 4.91 3.94 18.06
CA ASN A 73 4.09 5.05 17.54
C ASN A 73 4.47 5.41 16.09
N ASN A 74 5.76 5.37 15.80
CA ASN A 74 6.37 5.75 14.54
C ASN A 74 6.20 4.70 13.42
N GLY A 75 5.01 4.09 13.34
CA GLY A 75 4.53 3.33 12.19
C GLY A 75 5.21 1.98 11.96
N ASN A 76 5.58 1.28 13.03
CA ASN A 76 6.17 -0.06 12.92
C ASN A 76 5.92 -0.93 14.16
N ILE A 77 6.18 -2.24 14.04
CA ILE A 77 6.32 -3.15 15.18
C ILE A 77 7.72 -3.75 15.18
N THR A 78 8.23 -4.03 16.37
CA THR A 78 9.53 -4.67 16.60
C THR A 78 9.39 -5.87 17.51
N PHE A 79 10.24 -6.91 17.33
CA PHE A 79 10.06 -8.18 18.03
C PHE A 79 10.98 -8.37 19.24
N THR A 80 12.06 -7.61 19.38
CA THR A 80 13.06 -7.81 20.44
C THR A 80 13.17 -6.65 21.42
N THR A 81 13.11 -5.42 20.92
CA THR A 81 13.19 -4.18 21.72
C THR A 81 12.25 -3.13 21.16
N PRO A 82 11.72 -2.22 22.00
CA PRO A 82 10.96 -1.08 21.51
C PRO A 82 11.83 -0.15 20.67
N LEU A 83 11.20 0.64 19.78
CA LEU A 83 11.88 1.58 18.90
C LEU A 83 11.21 2.96 18.98
N GLY A 84 11.83 3.89 19.72
CA GLY A 84 11.38 5.29 19.84
C GLY A 84 12.10 6.23 18.87
N THR A 85 12.71 5.73 17.82
CA THR A 85 13.38 6.57 16.81
C THR A 85 12.34 7.23 15.93
N PHE A 86 12.39 8.56 15.80
CA PHE A 86 11.48 9.35 14.97
C PHE A 86 12.04 9.65 13.57
N THR A 87 13.36 9.91 13.46
CA THR A 87 13.99 10.05 12.16
C THR A 87 14.20 8.66 11.56
N PRO A 88 13.48 8.30 10.50
CA PRO A 88 13.57 6.97 9.92
C PRO A 88 14.96 6.70 9.32
N PHE A 89 15.29 5.43 9.27
CA PHE A 89 16.52 4.93 8.64
C PHE A 89 16.17 3.80 7.67
N GLY A 90 17.04 3.51 6.70
CA GLY A 90 16.85 2.44 5.73
C GLY A 90 16.64 1.07 6.37
N ILE A 91 15.62 0.35 5.96
CA ILE A 91 15.27 -0.99 6.44
C ILE A 91 16.15 -2.04 5.74
N THR A 92 17.45 -1.80 5.74
CA THR A 92 18.43 -2.60 5.01
C THR A 92 19.35 -3.36 5.95
N GLY A 93 18.94 -4.56 6.38
CA GLY A 93 19.85 -5.49 7.05
C GLY A 93 20.27 -5.12 8.49
N GLY A 94 19.51 -4.26 9.16
CA GLY A 94 19.71 -3.97 10.59
C GLY A 94 19.51 -5.19 11.48
N SER A 95 20.00 -5.15 12.70
CA SER A 95 19.90 -6.25 13.68
C SER A 95 18.55 -6.32 14.41
N LEU A 96 17.65 -5.36 14.19
CA LEU A 96 16.35 -5.29 14.85
C LEU A 96 15.26 -5.88 13.92
N PRO A 97 14.68 -7.05 14.26
CA PRO A 97 13.56 -7.60 13.49
C PRO A 97 12.36 -6.67 13.57
N MET A 98 11.84 -6.24 12.39
CA MET A 98 10.83 -5.19 12.29
C MET A 98 9.89 -5.42 11.11
N LEU A 99 8.61 -5.11 11.30
CA LEU A 99 7.63 -4.90 10.24
C LEU A 99 7.21 -3.42 10.28
N ALA A 100 7.48 -2.69 9.23
CA ALA A 100 7.30 -1.25 9.16
C ALA A 100 6.43 -0.88 7.95
N PRO A 101 5.10 -0.83 8.10
CA PRO A 101 4.26 -0.33 7.02
C PRO A 101 4.59 1.13 6.66
N PHE A 102 4.93 1.96 7.66
CA PHE A 102 5.25 3.36 7.40
C PHE A 102 6.10 3.94 8.54
N PHE A 103 7.40 3.67 8.51
CA PHE A 103 8.32 4.19 9.53
C PHE A 103 8.60 5.66 9.28
N ALA A 104 8.00 6.52 10.08
CA ALA A 104 8.10 7.98 10.01
C ALA A 104 7.81 8.59 11.39
N ASP A 105 7.99 9.90 11.51
CA ASP A 105 7.81 10.71 12.73
C ASP A 105 6.30 10.99 12.98
N VAL A 106 5.57 9.94 13.37
CA VAL A 106 4.12 9.99 13.67
C VAL A 106 3.87 10.65 15.02
N ASP A 107 2.99 11.62 15.08
CA ASP A 107 2.58 12.30 16.32
C ASP A 107 1.09 12.11 16.57
N THR A 108 0.75 11.31 17.57
CA THR A 108 -0.62 11.03 17.98
C THR A 108 -1.05 11.80 19.24
N ARG A 109 -0.27 12.80 19.70
CA ARG A 109 -0.64 13.65 20.85
C ARG A 109 -1.83 14.55 20.57
N THR A 110 -2.16 14.72 19.29
CA THR A 110 -3.33 15.51 18.84
C THR A 110 -4.03 14.72 17.73
N GLY A 111 -5.36 14.71 17.73
CA GLY A 111 -6.14 13.95 16.72
C GLY A 111 -6.33 12.48 17.10
N ALA A 112 -6.27 11.60 16.11
CA ALA A 112 -6.51 10.18 16.29
C ALA A 112 -5.31 9.48 16.98
N THR A 113 -5.62 8.38 17.66
CA THR A 113 -4.64 7.52 18.33
C THR A 113 -4.49 6.18 17.61
N THR A 114 -3.37 5.52 17.80
CA THR A 114 -3.12 4.17 17.27
C THR A 114 -3.95 3.15 18.05
N HIS A 115 -4.51 2.16 17.35
CA HIS A 115 -5.20 1.03 17.96
C HIS A 115 -4.53 -0.28 17.55
N TYR A 116 -4.51 -1.26 18.45
CA TYR A 116 -3.91 -2.56 18.18
C TYR A 116 -4.67 -3.68 18.91
N GLY A 117 -4.33 -4.92 18.64
CA GLY A 117 -4.85 -6.07 19.35
C GLY A 117 -4.94 -7.33 18.52
N THR A 118 -5.58 -8.34 19.10
CA THR A 118 -5.88 -9.61 18.42
C THR A 118 -7.33 -9.66 17.98
N ALA A 119 -7.57 -10.35 16.87
CA ALA A 119 -8.92 -10.56 16.32
C ALA A 119 -8.97 -11.87 15.51
N THR A 120 -10.09 -12.11 14.84
CA THR A 120 -10.21 -13.14 13.82
C THR A 120 -10.57 -12.47 12.49
N LEU A 121 -9.82 -12.78 11.44
CA LEU A 121 -10.07 -12.30 10.10
C LEU A 121 -10.04 -13.49 9.13
N ASN A 122 -11.09 -13.64 8.32
CA ASN A 122 -11.22 -14.74 7.35
C ASN A 122 -11.00 -16.16 7.96
N GLY A 123 -11.37 -16.35 9.22
CA GLY A 123 -11.22 -17.61 9.93
C GLY A 123 -9.84 -17.87 10.54
N HIS A 124 -8.91 -16.94 10.45
CA HIS A 124 -7.56 -17.00 11.04
C HIS A 124 -7.44 -16.06 12.24
N ASN A 125 -6.64 -16.45 13.23
CA ASN A 125 -6.23 -15.52 14.28
C ASN A 125 -5.29 -14.46 13.68
N VAL A 126 -5.51 -13.21 14.06
CA VAL A 126 -4.69 -12.09 13.61
C VAL A 126 -4.26 -11.21 14.79
N PHE A 127 -3.10 -10.59 14.66
CA PHE A 127 -2.70 -9.44 15.45
C PHE A 127 -2.54 -8.27 14.49
N GLY A 128 -3.06 -7.11 14.85
CA GLY A 128 -2.93 -5.97 13.97
C GLY A 128 -2.75 -4.65 14.69
N VAL A 129 -2.37 -3.65 13.91
CA VAL A 129 -2.17 -2.28 14.36
C VAL A 129 -2.75 -1.33 13.32
N ASN A 130 -3.54 -0.39 13.78
CA ASN A 130 -4.19 0.65 12.99
C ASN A 130 -3.56 2.01 13.33
N TRP A 131 -2.94 2.64 12.36
CA TRP A 131 -2.58 4.05 12.37
C TRP A 131 -3.55 4.77 11.43
N ILE A 132 -4.72 5.13 11.93
CA ILE A 132 -5.80 5.74 11.15
C ILE A 132 -5.88 7.22 11.48
N ASP A 133 -5.86 8.07 10.44
CA ASP A 133 -5.91 9.52 10.55
C ASP A 133 -4.81 10.09 11.46
N VAL A 134 -3.61 9.52 11.40
CA VAL A 134 -2.49 9.97 12.22
C VAL A 134 -1.76 11.15 11.57
N GLY A 135 -1.41 12.12 12.40
CA GLY A 135 -0.63 13.29 12.02
C GLY A 135 0.88 13.06 12.18
N TYR A 136 1.65 14.12 12.02
CA TYR A 136 3.11 14.12 12.09
C TYR A 136 3.64 15.13 13.11
N PHE A 137 4.91 14.95 13.50
CA PHE A 137 5.57 15.89 14.40
C PHE A 137 5.59 17.30 13.76
N SER A 138 5.16 18.37 14.39
CA SER A 138 4.95 18.76 15.77
C SER A 138 3.45 18.96 16.04
N ARG A 139 2.70 17.90 16.29
CA ARG A 139 1.24 17.92 16.48
C ARG A 139 0.45 18.42 15.26
N HIS A 140 0.98 18.23 14.09
CA HIS A 140 0.32 18.57 12.85
C HIS A 140 -0.85 17.64 12.56
N THR A 141 -1.98 18.20 12.16
CA THR A 141 -3.20 17.48 11.76
C THR A 141 -3.79 18.04 10.47
N ASP A 142 -3.04 18.87 9.76
CA ASP A 142 -3.42 19.44 8.47
C ASP A 142 -3.33 18.41 7.32
N LYS A 143 -2.55 17.37 7.52
CA LYS A 143 -2.45 16.19 6.66
C LYS A 143 -2.44 14.96 7.55
N LEU A 144 -3.16 13.94 7.13
CA LEU A 144 -3.34 12.71 7.90
C LEU A 144 -2.99 11.52 7.02
N ASN A 145 -2.40 10.49 7.63
CA ASN A 145 -2.15 9.20 7.00
C ASN A 145 -2.99 8.11 7.63
N SER A 146 -3.45 7.17 6.82
CA SER A 146 -4.18 5.98 7.26
C SER A 146 -3.54 4.74 6.68
N PHE A 147 -2.96 3.92 7.55
CA PHE A 147 -2.33 2.65 7.20
C PHE A 147 -2.48 1.62 8.32
N GLN A 148 -2.35 0.36 7.96
CA GLN A 148 -2.61 -0.76 8.85
C GLN A 148 -1.56 -1.85 8.65
N LEU A 149 -1.21 -2.54 9.72
CA LEU A 149 -0.45 -3.78 9.72
C LEU A 149 -1.35 -4.91 10.24
N ILE A 150 -1.39 -6.04 9.55
CA ILE A 150 -1.98 -7.28 10.08
C ILE A 150 -0.96 -8.40 9.98
N VAL A 151 -0.83 -9.18 11.05
CA VAL A 151 -0.06 -10.43 11.12
C VAL A 151 -1.05 -11.57 11.30
N THR A 152 -1.08 -12.51 10.38
CA THR A 152 -2.06 -13.60 10.31
C THR A 152 -1.41 -14.94 10.63
N ASP A 153 -1.96 -15.67 11.58
CA ASP A 153 -1.58 -17.04 11.87
C ASP A 153 -1.86 -17.97 10.68
N ARG A 154 -0.82 -18.66 10.23
CA ARG A 154 -0.90 -19.63 9.13
C ARG A 154 -0.33 -21.00 9.54
N THR A 155 -0.55 -21.36 10.80
CA THR A 155 -0.18 -22.70 11.31
C THR A 155 -0.91 -23.83 10.61
N ASP A 156 -2.01 -23.53 9.90
CA ASP A 156 -2.70 -24.42 8.96
C ASP A 156 -1.79 -24.89 7.80
N THR A 157 -0.77 -24.09 7.45
CA THR A 157 0.20 -24.41 6.40
C THR A 157 1.53 -24.96 6.93
N GLY A 158 1.72 -24.97 8.25
CA GLY A 158 2.92 -25.44 8.94
C GLY A 158 3.23 -24.66 10.20
N ALA A 159 3.86 -25.28 11.17
CA ALA A 159 4.17 -24.67 12.46
C ALA A 159 5.01 -23.39 12.30
N GLY A 160 4.55 -22.30 12.91
CA GLY A 160 5.21 -20.99 12.86
C GLY A 160 5.09 -20.26 11.53
N ASN A 161 4.38 -20.81 10.53
CA ASN A 161 4.04 -20.07 9.33
C ASN A 161 3.07 -18.94 9.66
N PHE A 162 3.24 -17.82 8.98
CA PHE A 162 2.37 -16.66 9.12
C PHE A 162 2.36 -15.85 7.81
N ASP A 163 1.38 -14.98 7.68
CA ASP A 163 1.37 -13.94 6.68
C ASP A 163 1.41 -12.59 7.38
N PHE A 164 1.91 -11.57 6.73
CA PHE A 164 1.69 -10.20 7.18
C PHE A 164 1.32 -9.33 5.99
N GLU A 165 0.54 -8.31 6.25
CA GLU A 165 0.10 -7.39 5.22
C GLU A 165 0.25 -5.94 5.68
N PHE A 166 0.62 -5.08 4.75
CA PHE A 166 0.62 -3.64 4.87
C PHE A 166 -0.52 -3.12 4.01
N ASN A 167 -1.42 -2.38 4.63
CA ASN A 167 -2.61 -1.83 4.00
C ASN A 167 -2.59 -0.32 4.08
N TYR A 168 -2.78 0.35 2.95
CA TYR A 168 -2.73 1.81 2.83
C TYR A 168 -4.05 2.33 2.24
N ASP A 169 -4.58 3.38 2.86
CA ASP A 169 -5.76 4.09 2.37
C ASP A 169 -5.42 5.54 1.99
N THR A 170 -4.60 6.21 2.80
CA THR A 170 -4.26 7.61 2.59
C THR A 170 -2.84 7.89 3.07
N ILE A 171 -2.00 8.46 2.23
CA ILE A 171 -0.66 8.93 2.55
C ILE A 171 -0.49 10.36 2.04
N ASN A 172 -0.62 11.33 2.93
CA ASN A 172 -0.57 12.77 2.62
C ASN A 172 0.67 13.49 3.19
N TRP A 173 1.49 12.80 3.96
CA TRP A 173 2.74 13.31 4.53
C TRP A 173 3.77 12.18 4.68
N GLU A 174 5.06 12.52 4.72
CA GLU A 174 6.17 11.55 4.82
C GLU A 174 7.20 11.91 5.89
N THR A 175 7.21 13.16 6.38
CA THR A 175 8.31 13.67 7.22
C THR A 175 7.77 14.60 8.30
N GLY A 176 8.08 14.34 9.56
CA GLY A 176 7.86 15.29 10.65
C GLY A 176 8.91 16.40 10.70
N ASP A 177 8.61 17.49 11.39
CA ASP A 177 9.50 18.66 11.47
C ASP A 177 10.84 18.31 12.15
N ALA A 178 10.84 17.39 13.14
CA ALA A 178 12.06 16.96 13.83
C ALA A 178 13.01 16.14 12.92
N SER A 179 12.46 15.52 11.88
CA SER A 179 13.23 14.83 10.84
C SER A 179 13.66 15.77 9.69
N GLY A 180 13.57 17.07 9.90
CA GLY A 180 13.94 18.10 8.92
C GLY A 180 12.87 18.39 7.89
N GLY A 181 11.64 17.92 8.11
CA GLY A 181 10.49 18.18 7.26
C GLY A 181 9.95 19.61 7.40
N SER A 182 9.15 19.99 6.43
CA SER A 182 8.33 21.20 6.48
C SER A 182 7.00 20.95 5.77
N GLY A 183 5.90 21.10 6.49
CA GLY A 183 4.57 20.83 5.97
C GLY A 183 4.36 19.36 5.55
N GLY A 184 5.04 18.43 6.20
CA GLY A 184 4.93 16.99 5.96
C GLY A 184 5.93 16.42 4.95
N PHE A 185 6.87 17.21 4.40
CA PHE A 185 7.78 16.78 3.32
C PHE A 185 9.20 17.30 3.48
N GLY A 186 10.13 16.75 2.71
CA GLY A 186 11.54 17.10 2.75
C GLY A 186 12.29 16.34 3.85
N GLY A 187 13.46 16.84 4.25
CA GLY A 187 14.24 16.20 5.32
C GLY A 187 14.55 14.73 5.09
N THR A 188 14.26 13.91 6.09
CA THR A 188 14.40 12.45 6.04
C THR A 188 13.00 11.81 5.96
N PRO A 189 12.53 11.46 4.76
CA PRO A 189 11.19 10.91 4.57
C PRO A 189 11.04 9.48 5.09
N ALA A 190 9.78 9.05 5.14
CA ALA A 190 9.37 7.72 5.58
C ALA A 190 10.09 6.58 4.85
N HIS A 191 10.29 5.49 5.56
CA HIS A 191 10.70 4.19 5.02
C HIS A 191 9.60 3.16 5.25
N ALA A 192 9.35 2.29 4.28
CA ALA A 192 8.40 1.19 4.41
C ALA A 192 9.05 -0.13 3.99
N GLY A 193 8.77 -1.22 4.75
CA GLY A 193 9.37 -2.51 4.48
C GLY A 193 9.44 -3.42 5.71
N TRP A 194 10.29 -4.41 5.65
CA TRP A 194 10.53 -5.34 6.75
C TRP A 194 11.98 -5.82 6.79
N THR A 195 12.45 -6.19 7.97
CA THR A 195 13.73 -6.88 8.17
C THR A 195 13.59 -7.96 9.25
N ASN A 196 14.24 -9.09 9.04
CA ASN A 196 14.30 -10.16 10.02
C ASN A 196 15.42 -9.95 11.06
N GLY A 197 16.16 -8.85 10.97
CA GLY A 197 17.30 -8.57 11.85
C GLY A 197 18.54 -9.45 11.62
N ALA A 198 18.57 -10.28 10.57
CA ALA A 198 19.63 -11.25 10.28
C ALA A 198 20.00 -11.28 8.78
N GLY A 199 19.88 -10.14 8.10
CA GLY A 199 20.32 -9.94 6.71
C GLY A 199 19.27 -10.16 5.63
N SER A 200 18.06 -10.65 5.95
CA SER A 200 16.94 -10.65 5.01
C SER A 200 16.05 -9.45 5.26
N PHE A 201 15.78 -8.71 4.21
CA PHE A 201 14.96 -7.50 4.28
C PHE A 201 14.27 -7.23 2.93
N PHE A 202 13.31 -6.35 2.98
CA PHE A 202 12.66 -5.73 1.82
C PHE A 202 12.35 -4.28 2.17
N GLU A 203 12.60 -3.41 1.25
CA GLU A 203 12.26 -2.01 1.36
C GLU A 203 11.55 -1.56 0.08
N PHE A 204 10.44 -0.87 0.24
CA PHE A 204 9.69 -0.35 -0.90
C PHE A 204 10.51 0.67 -1.69
N ALA A 205 10.43 0.58 -3.01
CA ALA A 205 10.98 1.62 -3.89
C ALA A 205 10.33 2.97 -3.54
N GLY A 206 11.17 3.98 -3.30
CA GLY A 206 10.70 5.29 -2.85
C GLY A 206 10.93 5.57 -1.37
N SER A 207 11.30 4.58 -0.55
CA SER A 207 11.72 4.81 0.84
C SER A 207 12.84 5.86 0.90
N GLY A 208 12.70 6.82 1.81
CA GLY A 208 13.66 7.91 1.99
C GLY A 208 13.69 8.94 0.86
N VAL A 209 12.77 8.88 -0.10
CA VAL A 209 12.66 9.83 -1.21
C VAL A 209 11.42 10.70 -1.06
N THR A 210 11.62 12.00 -0.93
CA THR A 210 10.52 12.97 -0.74
C THR A 210 9.44 12.85 -1.82
N ARG A 211 8.19 12.82 -1.38
CA ARG A 211 6.96 12.71 -2.19
C ARG A 211 6.83 11.41 -2.96
N SER A 212 7.57 10.40 -2.55
CA SER A 212 7.55 9.13 -3.24
C SER A 212 6.34 8.28 -2.86
N PHE A 213 5.93 8.31 -1.61
CA PHE A 213 4.83 7.50 -1.09
C PHE A 213 3.47 8.18 -1.12
N GLU A 214 3.42 9.49 -1.45
CA GLU A 214 2.18 10.27 -1.51
C GLU A 214 1.13 9.66 -2.46
N ASP A 215 -0.13 9.84 -2.10
CA ASP A 215 -1.29 9.45 -2.92
C ASP A 215 -1.27 10.09 -4.31
N THR A 216 -0.65 11.27 -4.45
CA THR A 216 -0.51 11.96 -5.73
C THR A 216 0.55 11.39 -6.64
N ASN A 217 1.40 10.48 -6.15
CA ASN A 217 2.47 9.85 -6.95
C ASN A 217 1.95 8.52 -7.58
N PRO A 218 1.66 8.48 -8.87
CA PRO A 218 1.05 7.30 -9.50
C PRO A 218 2.02 6.13 -9.70
N THR A 219 3.31 6.31 -9.41
CA THR A 219 4.34 5.29 -9.66
C THR A 219 4.78 4.56 -8.40
N THR A 220 5.02 5.30 -7.32
CA THR A 220 5.55 4.77 -6.06
C THR A 220 4.64 5.05 -4.87
N GLY A 221 3.55 5.80 -5.06
CA GLY A 221 2.54 6.02 -4.02
C GLY A 221 1.99 4.69 -3.50
N LEU A 222 2.02 4.52 -2.19
CA LEU A 222 1.73 3.23 -1.55
C LEU A 222 0.31 2.73 -1.80
N ILE A 223 -0.64 3.65 -2.06
CA ILE A 223 -2.03 3.29 -2.36
C ILE A 223 -2.23 2.76 -3.78
N HIS A 224 -1.27 2.92 -4.69
CA HIS A 224 -1.40 2.58 -6.11
C HIS A 224 -0.85 1.21 -6.48
N GLY A 225 -0.02 0.63 -5.60
CA GLY A 225 0.56 -0.69 -5.81
C GLY A 225 -0.15 -1.77 -5.00
N ARG A 226 0.20 -3.02 -5.28
CA ARG A 226 -0.30 -4.19 -4.54
C ARG A 226 0.67 -5.35 -4.63
N ARG A 227 0.53 -6.31 -3.72
CA ARG A 227 1.32 -7.53 -3.72
C ARG A 227 0.48 -8.71 -3.22
N LEU A 228 0.35 -9.78 -4.01
CA LEU A 228 -0.47 -10.97 -3.70
C LEU A 228 -1.92 -10.61 -3.32
N SER A 229 -2.47 -9.56 -3.92
CA SER A 229 -3.81 -9.02 -3.70
C SER A 229 -4.39 -8.45 -4.98
N ASP A 230 -5.70 -8.41 -5.09
CA ASP A 230 -6.43 -7.72 -6.15
C ASP A 230 -6.83 -6.28 -5.75
N THR A 231 -6.52 -5.88 -4.51
CA THR A 231 -6.81 -4.55 -3.97
C THR A 231 -5.55 -3.68 -4.00
N ASP A 232 -5.60 -2.54 -4.66
CA ASP A 232 -4.53 -1.56 -4.62
C ASP A 232 -4.36 -1.00 -3.20
N GLY A 233 -3.13 -0.73 -2.80
CA GLY A 233 -2.77 -0.36 -1.44
C GLY A 233 -2.57 -1.55 -0.49
N GLN A 234 -2.84 -2.79 -0.92
CA GLN A 234 -2.66 -3.99 -0.10
C GLN A 234 -1.44 -4.80 -0.53
N TYR A 235 -0.52 -5.02 0.39
CA TYR A 235 0.72 -5.77 0.16
C TYR A 235 0.84 -6.93 1.14
N ILE A 236 0.63 -8.15 0.66
CA ILE A 236 0.66 -9.38 1.44
C ILE A 236 2.03 -10.06 1.29
N PHE A 237 2.63 -10.44 2.40
CA PHE A 237 3.90 -11.16 2.48
C PHE A 237 3.66 -12.51 3.17
N GLN A 238 3.93 -13.60 2.48
CA GLN A 238 3.77 -14.93 3.02
C GLN A 238 5.09 -15.42 3.61
N VAL A 239 5.08 -15.86 4.85
CA VAL A 239 6.26 -16.44 5.52
C VAL A 239 6.03 -17.94 5.71
N ARG A 240 6.88 -18.73 5.08
CA ARG A 240 6.83 -20.19 5.13
C ARG A 240 8.20 -20.74 5.51
N ASN A 241 8.20 -21.63 6.52
CA ASN A 241 9.45 -22.16 7.07
C ASN A 241 10.45 -21.06 7.45
N GLY A 242 9.93 -19.98 8.06
CA GLY A 242 10.69 -18.83 8.52
C GLY A 242 11.13 -17.84 7.42
N ARG A 243 10.84 -18.09 6.14
CA ARG A 243 11.28 -17.23 5.03
C ARG A 243 10.12 -16.56 4.35
N VAL A 244 10.27 -15.26 4.08
CA VAL A 244 9.33 -14.54 3.21
C VAL A 244 9.43 -15.10 1.81
N GLN A 245 8.30 -15.54 1.28
CA GLN A 245 8.24 -16.11 -0.06
C GLN A 245 8.34 -15.00 -1.12
N PRO A 246 9.06 -15.24 -2.22
CA PRO A 246 9.03 -14.33 -3.36
C PRO A 246 7.59 -14.23 -3.89
N PRO A 247 7.20 -13.11 -4.51
CA PRO A 247 5.94 -13.04 -5.23
C PRO A 247 5.90 -14.13 -6.30
N ASN A 248 4.73 -14.77 -6.44
CA ASN A 248 4.56 -15.76 -7.50
C ASN A 248 4.45 -14.99 -8.83
N PRO A 249 5.36 -15.19 -9.82
CA PRO A 249 5.40 -14.37 -11.02
C PRO A 249 4.13 -14.44 -11.89
N GLY A 250 3.14 -15.26 -11.51
CA GLY A 250 1.86 -15.37 -12.22
C GLY A 250 0.77 -14.38 -11.77
N ASN A 251 0.88 -13.73 -10.59
CA ASN A 251 -0.24 -12.98 -10.01
C ASN A 251 0.08 -11.50 -9.67
N ASP A 252 1.34 -11.07 -9.79
CA ASP A 252 1.75 -9.79 -9.21
C ASP A 252 2.10 -8.68 -10.22
N VAL A 253 1.92 -8.91 -11.51
CA VAL A 253 2.13 -7.88 -12.52
C VAL A 253 0.77 -7.44 -13.04
N PRO A 254 0.26 -6.27 -12.66
CA PRO A 254 -0.78 -5.63 -13.47
C PRO A 254 -0.20 -5.50 -14.87
N GLU A 255 -0.83 -6.13 -15.85
CA GLU A 255 -0.44 -5.90 -17.24
C GLU A 255 -0.47 -4.39 -17.47
N PRO A 256 0.65 -3.75 -17.82
CA PRO A 256 0.64 -2.31 -18.02
C PRO A 256 -0.48 -1.98 -18.99
N ALA A 257 -1.28 -0.97 -18.69
CA ALA A 257 -2.31 -0.47 -19.62
C ALA A 257 -1.73 -0.18 -21.01
N SER A 258 -0.39 -0.08 -21.12
CA SER A 258 0.38 -0.08 -22.35
C SER A 258 0.18 -1.32 -23.24
N LEU A 259 -0.08 -2.52 -22.69
CA LEU A 259 -0.38 -3.71 -23.52
C LEU A 259 -1.80 -3.62 -24.11
N ALA A 260 -2.75 -3.12 -23.34
CA ALA A 260 -4.09 -2.86 -23.85
C ALA A 260 -4.07 -1.75 -24.92
N LEU A 261 -3.32 -0.67 -24.68
CA LEU A 261 -3.10 0.41 -25.66
C LEU A 261 -2.35 -0.07 -26.92
N LEU A 262 -1.34 -0.93 -26.74
CA LEU A 262 -0.63 -1.56 -27.86
C LEU A 262 -1.59 -2.45 -28.69
N GLY A 263 -2.43 -3.24 -28.03
CA GLY A 263 -3.44 -4.07 -28.68
C GLY A 263 -4.45 -3.23 -29.48
N ILE A 264 -4.96 -2.14 -28.91
CA ILE A 264 -5.86 -1.19 -29.57
C ILE A 264 -5.15 -0.49 -30.73
N GLY A 265 -3.89 -0.08 -30.55
CA GLY A 265 -3.06 0.55 -31.57
C GLY A 265 -2.83 -0.38 -32.78
N LEU A 266 -2.50 -1.65 -32.54
CA LEU A 266 -2.30 -2.66 -33.59
C LEU A 266 -3.62 -3.00 -34.30
N ALA A 267 -4.73 -3.10 -33.59
CA ALA A 267 -6.05 -3.31 -34.17
C ALA A 267 -6.49 -2.12 -35.06
N GLY A 268 -6.20 -0.88 -34.63
CA GLY A 268 -6.44 0.33 -35.40
C GLY A 268 -5.61 0.38 -36.68
N LEU A 269 -4.32 0.03 -36.62
CA LEU A 269 -3.44 -0.08 -37.79
C LEU A 269 -3.91 -1.16 -38.78
N GLY A 270 -4.39 -2.31 -38.28
CA GLY A 270 -4.95 -3.38 -39.09
C GLY A 270 -6.21 -2.95 -39.84
N ALA A 271 -7.09 -2.19 -39.18
CA ALA A 271 -8.31 -1.66 -39.80
C ALA A 271 -8.02 -0.62 -40.90
N VAL A 272 -7.01 0.26 -40.68
CA VAL A 272 -6.57 1.26 -41.69
C VAL A 272 -5.97 0.58 -42.93
N ARG A 273 -5.15 -0.49 -42.71
CA ARG A 273 -4.55 -1.25 -43.82
C ARG A 273 -5.57 -1.97 -44.67
N ARG A 274 -6.62 -2.56 -44.08
CA ARG A 274 -7.73 -3.21 -44.82
C ARG A 274 -8.50 -2.23 -45.73
N ARG A 275 -8.66 -0.96 -45.32
CA ARG A 275 -9.32 0.07 -46.11
C ARG A 275 -8.51 0.55 -47.32
N LYS A 276 -7.17 0.41 -47.32
CA LYS A 276 -6.30 0.77 -48.45
C LYS A 276 -6.16 -0.32 -49.50
N VAL A 277 -6.48 -1.58 -49.19
CA VAL A 277 -6.41 -2.71 -50.14
C VAL A 277 -7.75 -2.92 -50.86
N ALA A 278 -8.85 -2.30 -50.39
CA ALA A 278 -10.17 -2.38 -50.96
C ALA A 278 -10.51 -1.20 -51.94
N LYS A 279 -9.52 -0.47 -52.44
CA LYS A 279 -9.56 0.48 -53.54
C LYS A 279 -8.60 0.01 -54.62
#